data_957358742c26241aec5aacaad18bc666
#
_entry.id   957358742c26241aec5aacaad18bc666
#
_cell.length_a   1.000
_cell.length_b   1.000
_cell.length_c   1.000
_cell.angle_alpha   90.00
_cell.angle_beta   90.00
_cell.angle_gamma   90.00
#
_symmetry.space_group_name_H-M   'P 1'
#
loop_
_entity.id
_entity.type
_entity.pdbx_description
1 polymer ?
#
loop_
_entity_poly.entity_id
_entity_poly.type
_entity_poly.pdbx_seq_one_letter_code
_entity_poly.pdbx_strand_id
1 'polypeptide(L)'
;LDSQVCIDANLALKLVLVEQDSLKAQHLWDTWVDADVEIVAPPLLAFEGTSVICNKMHRKLVPPEEAALMFKAFHLLGVRLLYPDGLHEKAWELAKQFNRPQAYDSHYLALAEILGLELWTSDERLYNTVEHRLPWVKWLGDYQPG
;
A
#
# COMPACT_ATOMS: atom_id res chain seq x y z
N LEU A 1 18.07 -10.41 -8.77
CA LEU A 1 17.15 -10.80 -8.49
C LEU A 1 16.24 -9.77 -8.34
N ASP A 2 15.66 -9.54 -9.05
CA ASP A 2 14.82 -8.80 -9.05
C ASP A 2 13.92 -8.93 -8.14
N SER A 3 14.01 -8.28 -7.24
CA SER A 3 13.05 -8.28 -6.29
C SER A 3 12.18 -7.10 -6.46
N GLN A 4 10.93 -7.38 -6.42
CA GLN A 4 9.88 -6.37 -6.39
C GLN A 4 8.96 -6.71 -5.22
N VAL A 5 8.31 -5.70 -4.67
CA VAL A 5 7.31 -5.88 -3.63
C VAL A 5 6.15 -4.94 -3.92
N CYS A 6 4.94 -5.41 -3.67
CA CYS A 6 3.74 -4.59 -3.84
C CYS A 6 3.31 -4.04 -2.49
N ILE A 7 2.85 -2.79 -2.46
CA ILE A 7 2.32 -2.17 -1.25
C ILE A 7 0.96 -1.56 -1.53
N ASP A 8 0.20 -1.30 -0.47
CA ASP A 8 -1.03 -0.53 -0.59
C ASP A 8 -0.82 0.91 -0.08
N ALA A 9 -1.83 1.74 -0.25
CA ALA A 9 -1.76 3.14 0.15
C ALA A 9 -1.62 3.28 1.68
N ASN A 10 -2.23 2.37 2.44
CA ASN A 10 -2.17 2.45 3.90
C ASN A 10 -0.73 2.34 4.41
N LEU A 11 0.04 1.43 3.84
CA LEU A 11 1.44 1.28 4.22
C LEU A 11 2.26 2.49 3.79
N ALA A 12 2.08 2.94 2.55
CA ALA A 12 2.82 4.11 2.04
C ALA A 12 2.54 5.36 2.88
N LEU A 13 1.30 5.55 3.30
CA LEU A 13 0.92 6.70 4.12
C LEU A 13 1.58 6.70 5.49
N LYS A 14 1.93 5.54 6.03
CA LYS A 14 2.66 5.46 7.31
C LYS A 14 4.03 6.16 7.25
N LEU A 15 4.57 6.32 6.05
CA LEU A 15 5.88 6.96 5.88
C LEU A 15 5.81 8.48 5.91
N VAL A 16 4.65 9.05 5.64
CA VAL A 16 4.49 10.50 5.58
C VAL A 16 3.60 11.05 6.69
N LEU A 17 2.82 10.17 7.33
CA LEU A 17 2.01 10.53 8.49
C LEU A 17 2.66 9.96 9.74
N VAL A 18 2.46 10.63 10.88
CA VAL A 18 2.96 10.11 12.16
C VAL A 18 1.80 9.36 12.81
N GLU A 19 1.84 8.05 12.71
CA GLU A 19 0.79 7.15 13.17
C GLU A 19 1.39 5.94 13.87
N GLN A 20 0.53 5.07 14.41
CA GLN A 20 0.98 3.80 14.95
C GLN A 20 1.71 3.02 13.85
N ASP A 21 2.82 2.40 14.20
CA ASP A 21 3.64 1.60 13.29
C ASP A 21 4.38 2.39 12.21
N SER A 22 4.41 3.72 12.25
CA SER A 22 5.17 4.51 11.28
C SER A 22 6.67 4.20 11.32
N LEU A 23 7.24 4.01 12.51
CA LEU A 23 8.66 3.63 12.63
C LEU A 23 8.91 2.23 12.06
N LYS A 24 7.99 1.31 12.27
CA LYS A 24 8.09 -0.04 11.71
C LYS A 24 8.02 0.00 10.18
N ALA A 25 7.12 0.82 9.64
CA ALA A 25 7.00 1.01 8.19
C ALA A 25 8.30 1.60 7.62
N GLN A 26 8.87 2.59 8.29
CA GLN A 26 10.12 3.20 7.83
C GLN A 26 11.27 2.19 7.84
N HIS A 27 11.37 1.37 8.87
CA HIS A 27 12.40 0.35 8.95
C HIS A 27 12.27 -0.65 7.80
N LEU A 28 11.05 -1.12 7.54
CA LEU A 28 10.80 -2.04 6.44
C LEU A 28 11.14 -1.40 5.09
N TRP A 29 10.73 -0.16 4.89
CA TRP A 29 11.03 0.59 3.67
C TRP A 29 12.53 0.72 3.43
N ASP A 30 13.27 1.09 4.47
CA ASP A 30 14.72 1.24 4.38
C ASP A 30 15.40 -0.08 4.04
N THR A 31 14.88 -1.20 4.57
CA THR A 31 15.38 -2.53 4.25
C THR A 31 15.21 -2.82 2.76
N TRP A 32 14.05 -2.47 2.18
CA TRP A 32 13.82 -2.65 0.75
C TRP A 32 14.75 -1.77 -0.10
N VAL A 33 14.88 -0.50 0.28
CA VAL A 33 15.74 0.44 -0.45
C VAL A 33 17.20 -0.04 -0.43
N ASP A 34 17.67 -0.46 0.74
CA ASP A 34 19.05 -0.92 0.90
C ASP A 34 19.32 -2.20 0.10
N ALA A 35 18.31 -3.02 -0.13
CA ALA A 35 18.43 -4.26 -0.89
C ALA A 35 18.08 -4.08 -2.37
N ASP A 36 17.85 -2.85 -2.82
CA ASP A 36 17.50 -2.55 -4.21
C ASP A 36 16.20 -3.23 -4.64
N VAL A 37 15.27 -3.38 -3.75
CA VAL A 37 13.94 -3.92 -4.07
C VAL A 37 13.11 -2.81 -4.71
N GLU A 38 12.51 -3.09 -5.86
CA GLU A 38 11.62 -2.14 -6.52
C GLU A 38 10.24 -2.22 -5.85
N ILE A 39 9.72 -1.09 -5.43
CA ILE A 39 8.43 -1.01 -4.77
C ILE A 39 7.38 -0.58 -5.78
N VAL A 40 6.34 -1.39 -5.93
CA VAL A 40 5.33 -1.19 -6.97
C VAL A 40 3.92 -1.15 -6.36
N ALA A 41 3.02 -0.52 -7.09
CA ALA A 41 1.61 -0.43 -6.72
C ALA A 41 0.78 -0.13 -7.96
N PRO A 42 -0.54 -0.37 -7.91
CA PRO A 42 -1.40 0.08 -9.01
C PRO A 42 -1.57 1.60 -8.97
N PRO A 43 -2.02 2.22 -10.08
CA PRO A 43 -2.24 3.67 -10.12
C PRO A 43 -3.17 4.20 -9.02
N LEU A 44 -4.04 3.35 -8.50
CA LEU A 44 -4.96 3.69 -7.41
C LEU A 44 -4.23 4.28 -6.20
N LEU A 45 -2.98 3.86 -5.96
CA LEU A 45 -2.19 4.35 -4.83
C LEU A 45 -2.09 5.88 -4.84
N ALA A 46 -1.86 6.48 -6.01
CA ALA A 46 -1.73 7.93 -6.12
C ALA A 46 -3.05 8.64 -5.79
N PHE A 47 -4.17 8.08 -6.24
CA PHE A 47 -5.48 8.65 -5.96
C PHE A 47 -5.82 8.55 -4.47
N GLU A 48 -5.62 7.40 -3.88
CA GLU A 48 -5.95 7.19 -2.48
C GLU A 48 -5.07 8.03 -1.55
N GLY A 49 -3.77 8.06 -1.81
CA GLY A 49 -2.85 8.84 -0.99
C GLY A 49 -3.16 10.33 -1.04
N THR A 50 -3.42 10.85 -2.24
CA THR A 50 -3.82 12.25 -2.42
C THR A 50 -5.10 12.54 -1.64
N SER A 51 -6.08 11.64 -1.75
CA SER A 51 -7.38 11.82 -1.11
C SER A 51 -7.29 11.80 0.42
N VAL A 52 -6.51 10.90 0.99
CA VAL A 52 -6.34 10.80 2.44
C VAL A 52 -5.72 12.07 3.00
N ILE A 53 -4.67 12.59 2.35
CA ILE A 53 -3.99 13.81 2.80
C ILE A 53 -4.94 15.01 2.67
N CYS A 54 -5.67 15.09 1.56
CA CYS A 54 -6.66 16.14 1.36
C CYS A 54 -7.74 16.11 2.46
N ASN A 55 -8.22 14.93 2.82
CA ASN A 55 -9.24 14.77 3.85
C ASN A 55 -8.72 15.19 5.23
N LYS A 56 -7.48 14.86 5.56
CA LYS A 56 -6.88 15.29 6.83
C LYS A 56 -6.78 16.81 6.92
N MET A 57 -6.43 17.45 5.83
CA MET A 57 -6.38 18.91 5.77
C MET A 57 -7.78 19.50 5.90
N HIS A 58 -8.75 18.95 5.18
CA HIS A 58 -10.14 19.42 5.22
C HIS A 58 -10.72 19.31 6.63
N ARG A 59 -10.44 18.21 7.31
CA ARG A 59 -10.89 17.97 8.69
C ARG A 59 -10.06 18.71 9.72
N LYS A 60 -9.11 19.52 9.30
CA LYS A 60 -8.24 20.33 10.15
C LYS A 60 -7.40 19.51 11.13
N LEU A 61 -7.09 18.28 10.73
CA LEU A 61 -6.20 17.42 11.52
C LEU A 61 -4.74 17.76 11.29
N VAL A 62 -4.42 18.37 10.14
CA VAL A 62 -3.10 18.93 9.85
C VAL A 62 -3.28 20.28 9.20
N PRO A 63 -2.37 21.24 9.44
CA PRO A 63 -2.43 22.55 8.79
C PRO A 63 -2.09 22.45 7.31
N PRO A 64 -2.56 23.41 6.48
CA PRO A 64 -2.33 23.33 5.03
C PRO A 64 -0.87 23.25 4.62
N GLU A 65 0.04 23.93 5.33
CA GLU A 65 1.47 23.90 5.00
C GLU A 65 2.05 22.51 5.23
N GLU A 66 1.64 21.85 6.31
CA GLU A 66 2.09 20.52 6.65
C GLU A 66 1.49 19.50 5.68
N ALA A 67 0.22 19.65 5.34
CA ALA A 67 -0.43 18.79 4.36
C ALA A 67 0.25 18.87 2.99
N ALA A 68 0.69 20.07 2.59
CA ALA A 68 1.40 20.25 1.33
C ALA A 68 2.75 19.51 1.33
N LEU A 69 3.46 19.50 2.48
CA LEU A 69 4.70 18.75 2.61
C LEU A 69 4.45 17.24 2.58
N MET A 70 3.40 16.78 3.24
CA MET A 70 3.01 15.36 3.21
C MET A 70 2.67 14.90 1.80
N PHE A 71 1.90 15.71 1.07
CA PHE A 71 1.54 15.42 -0.32
C PHE A 71 2.79 15.27 -1.17
N LYS A 72 3.70 16.23 -1.05
CA LYS A 72 4.95 16.19 -1.83
C LYS A 72 5.79 14.97 -1.47
N ALA A 73 5.94 14.69 -0.16
CA ALA A 73 6.70 13.54 0.30
C ALA A 73 6.10 12.23 -0.21
N PHE A 74 4.76 12.13 -0.19
CA PHE A 74 4.09 10.92 -0.65
C PHE A 74 4.37 10.65 -2.13
N HIS A 75 4.27 11.68 -2.96
CA HIS A 75 4.49 11.52 -4.41
C HIS A 75 5.97 11.40 -4.79
N LEU A 76 6.89 11.59 -3.84
CA LEU A 76 8.33 11.41 -4.05
C LEU A 76 8.87 10.13 -3.42
N LEU A 77 8.00 9.23 -2.94
CA LEU A 77 8.45 7.98 -2.32
C LEU A 77 9.17 7.04 -3.28
N GLY A 78 8.98 7.22 -4.58
CA GLY A 78 9.65 6.36 -5.56
C GLY A 78 8.90 5.06 -5.85
N VAL A 79 7.62 4.99 -5.53
CA VAL A 79 6.80 3.83 -5.89
C VAL A 79 6.54 3.84 -7.38
N ARG A 80 6.81 2.71 -8.04
CA ARG A 80 6.52 2.57 -9.45
C ARG A 80 5.09 2.12 -9.64
N LEU A 81 4.29 2.88 -10.38
CA LEU A 81 2.89 2.55 -10.62
C LEU A 81 2.78 1.69 -11.87
N LEU A 82 2.14 0.52 -11.73
CA LEU A 82 2.02 -0.44 -12.81
C LEU A 82 0.55 -0.75 -13.08
N TYR A 83 0.22 -0.81 -14.37
CA TYR A 83 -1.15 -1.05 -14.80
C TYR A 83 -1.15 -2.18 -15.84
N PRO A 84 -0.97 -3.44 -15.39
CA PRO A 84 -0.91 -4.55 -16.33
C PRO A 84 -2.30 -4.88 -16.89
N ASP A 85 -2.31 -5.55 -18.05
CA ASP A 85 -3.53 -6.05 -18.62
C ASP A 85 -4.20 -7.02 -17.64
N GLY A 86 -5.51 -6.95 -17.54
CA GLY A 86 -6.27 -7.85 -16.68
C GLY A 86 -6.36 -7.40 -15.23
N LEU A 87 -5.82 -6.22 -14.89
CA LEU A 87 -5.83 -5.73 -13.51
C LEU A 87 -7.25 -5.64 -12.94
N HIS A 88 -8.15 -5.00 -13.67
CA HIS A 88 -9.53 -4.83 -13.20
C HIS A 88 -10.28 -6.15 -13.11
N GLU A 89 -10.09 -7.01 -14.09
CA GLU A 89 -10.73 -8.32 -14.11
C GLU A 89 -10.30 -9.17 -12.91
N LYS A 90 -9.01 -9.17 -12.61
CA LYS A 90 -8.49 -9.90 -11.45
C LYS A 90 -9.01 -9.29 -10.15
N ALA A 91 -9.06 -7.97 -10.05
CA ALA A 91 -9.60 -7.28 -8.88
C ALA A 91 -11.07 -7.63 -8.67
N TRP A 92 -11.84 -7.68 -9.75
CA TRP A 92 -13.24 -8.08 -9.72
C TRP A 92 -13.41 -9.51 -9.18
N GLU A 93 -12.59 -10.45 -9.68
CA GLU A 93 -12.63 -11.84 -9.24
C GLU A 93 -12.30 -11.97 -7.75
N LEU A 94 -11.26 -11.27 -7.30
CA LEU A 94 -10.84 -11.31 -5.90
C LEU A 94 -11.88 -10.66 -4.98
N ALA A 95 -12.49 -9.56 -5.41
CA ALA A 95 -13.55 -8.94 -4.64
C ALA A 95 -14.74 -9.89 -4.44
N LYS A 96 -15.10 -10.64 -5.48
CA LYS A 96 -16.16 -11.67 -5.37
C LYS A 96 -15.73 -12.79 -4.44
N GLN A 97 -14.51 -13.28 -4.61
CA GLN A 97 -14.00 -14.41 -3.82
C GLN A 97 -14.05 -14.11 -2.32
N PHE A 98 -13.71 -12.89 -1.93
CA PHE A 98 -13.68 -12.48 -0.53
C PHE A 98 -14.90 -11.67 -0.12
N ASN A 99 -15.93 -11.64 -0.96
CA ASN A 99 -17.19 -10.96 -0.68
C ASN A 99 -16.99 -9.51 -0.24
N ARG A 100 -16.15 -8.78 -0.99
CA ARG A 100 -15.88 -7.37 -0.70
C ARG A 100 -16.95 -6.49 -1.31
N PRO A 101 -17.45 -5.48 -0.59
CA PRO A 101 -18.47 -4.57 -1.14
C PRO A 101 -17.93 -3.63 -2.22
N GLN A 102 -16.60 -3.43 -2.24
CA GLN A 102 -15.93 -2.59 -3.22
C GLN A 102 -14.65 -3.26 -3.65
N ALA A 103 -14.16 -2.93 -4.85
CA ALA A 103 -12.98 -3.58 -5.40
C ALA A 103 -11.69 -2.78 -5.26
N TYR A 104 -11.69 -1.66 -4.52
CA TYR A 104 -10.50 -0.83 -4.40
C TYR A 104 -9.30 -1.60 -3.83
N ASP A 105 -9.47 -2.20 -2.66
CA ASP A 105 -8.40 -2.98 -2.02
C ASP A 105 -7.98 -4.16 -2.88
N SER A 106 -8.93 -4.72 -3.63
CA SER A 106 -8.66 -5.88 -4.48
C SER A 106 -7.74 -5.55 -5.64
N HIS A 107 -7.59 -4.28 -6.02
CA HIS A 107 -6.63 -3.89 -7.04
C HIS A 107 -5.19 -4.08 -6.57
N TYR A 108 -4.91 -3.86 -5.28
CA TYR A 108 -3.58 -4.15 -4.74
C TYR A 108 -3.31 -5.65 -4.72
N LEU A 109 -4.30 -6.43 -4.30
CA LEU A 109 -4.21 -7.89 -4.33
C LEU A 109 -4.01 -8.38 -5.77
N ALA A 110 -4.77 -7.81 -6.71
CA ALA A 110 -4.71 -8.21 -8.11
C ALA A 110 -3.32 -7.96 -8.71
N LEU A 111 -2.75 -6.79 -8.45
CA LEU A 111 -1.42 -6.49 -8.97
C LEU A 111 -0.39 -7.48 -8.44
N ALA A 112 -0.41 -7.74 -7.14
CA ALA A 112 0.54 -8.66 -6.54
C ALA A 112 0.37 -10.08 -7.11
N GLU A 113 -0.86 -10.53 -7.29
CA GLU A 113 -1.10 -11.85 -7.84
C GLU A 113 -0.65 -11.97 -9.30
N ILE A 114 -0.97 -10.97 -10.13
CA ILE A 114 -0.57 -10.97 -11.55
C ILE A 114 0.96 -11.01 -11.67
N LEU A 115 1.66 -10.27 -10.83
CA LEU A 115 3.12 -10.19 -10.90
C LEU A 115 3.83 -11.27 -10.07
N GLY A 116 3.10 -12.04 -9.28
CA GLY A 116 3.70 -13.07 -8.42
C GLY A 116 4.52 -12.50 -7.28
N LEU A 117 4.08 -11.41 -6.67
CA LEU A 117 4.80 -10.69 -5.63
C LEU A 117 4.10 -10.78 -4.29
N GLU A 118 4.84 -10.49 -3.21
CA GLU A 118 4.22 -10.24 -1.92
C GLU A 118 3.52 -8.89 -1.94
N LEU A 119 2.38 -8.80 -1.27
CA LEU A 119 1.72 -7.55 -0.97
C LEU A 119 1.88 -7.27 0.53
N TRP A 120 2.44 -6.13 0.86
CA TRP A 120 2.50 -5.67 2.25
C TRP A 120 1.47 -4.60 2.50
N THR A 121 0.70 -4.78 3.55
CA THR A 121 -0.37 -3.85 3.95
C THR A 121 -0.24 -3.52 5.44
N SER A 122 -0.69 -2.34 5.82
CA SER A 122 -0.85 -2.01 7.23
C SER A 122 -2.30 -2.16 7.69
N ASP A 123 -3.19 -2.62 6.81
CA ASP A 123 -4.61 -2.80 7.13
C ASP A 123 -4.84 -4.22 7.67
N GLU A 124 -5.00 -4.31 8.98
CA GLU A 124 -5.21 -5.60 9.65
C GLU A 124 -6.49 -6.29 9.19
N ARG A 125 -7.54 -5.52 8.91
CA ARG A 125 -8.81 -6.09 8.45
C ARG A 125 -8.68 -6.77 7.11
N LEU A 126 -7.98 -6.12 6.18
CA LEU A 126 -7.72 -6.72 4.87
C LEU A 126 -6.91 -7.99 5.05
N TYR A 127 -5.82 -7.91 5.82
CA TYR A 127 -4.97 -9.08 6.07
C TYR A 127 -5.77 -10.25 6.64
N ASN A 128 -6.56 -10.00 7.67
CA ASN A 128 -7.36 -11.05 8.32
C ASN A 128 -8.39 -11.67 7.38
N THR A 129 -8.90 -10.89 6.43
CA THR A 129 -9.90 -11.38 5.48
C THR A 129 -9.29 -12.38 4.48
N VAL A 130 -8.03 -12.16 4.06
CA VAL A 130 -7.46 -12.89 2.93
C VAL A 130 -6.30 -13.83 3.31
N GLU A 131 -5.70 -13.68 4.51
CA GLU A 131 -4.43 -14.33 4.81
C GLU A 131 -4.48 -15.85 4.74
N HIS A 132 -5.62 -16.46 5.02
CA HIS A 132 -5.76 -17.90 5.02
C HIS A 132 -5.80 -18.51 3.62
N ARG A 133 -6.02 -17.70 2.58
CA ARG A 133 -6.04 -18.16 1.20
C ARG A 133 -4.94 -17.53 0.36
N LEU A 134 -4.43 -16.38 0.76
CA LEU A 134 -3.40 -15.66 0.04
C LEU A 134 -2.16 -15.50 0.93
N PRO A 135 -1.32 -16.55 1.01
CA PRO A 135 -0.16 -16.52 1.93
C PRO A 135 0.90 -15.48 1.56
N TRP A 136 0.81 -14.92 0.37
CA TRP A 136 1.72 -13.87 -0.08
C TRP A 136 1.30 -12.47 0.39
N VAL A 137 0.16 -12.34 1.08
CA VAL A 137 -0.22 -11.08 1.72
C VAL A 137 0.45 -11.04 3.10
N LYS A 138 1.17 -9.96 3.37
CA LYS A 138 1.91 -9.75 4.61
C LYS A 138 1.38 -8.52 5.32
N TRP A 139 1.32 -8.59 6.63
CA TRP A 139 0.82 -7.48 7.44
C TRP A 139 1.97 -6.80 8.16
N LEU A 140 2.03 -5.46 8.07
CA LEU A 140 3.06 -4.67 8.74
C LEU A 140 3.12 -4.94 10.25
N GLY A 141 1.97 -5.20 10.87
CA GLY A 141 1.91 -5.49 12.30
C GLY A 141 2.74 -6.70 12.72
N ASP A 142 2.90 -7.68 11.81
CA ASP A 142 3.70 -8.89 12.07
C ASP A 142 5.19 -8.69 11.77
N TYR A 143 5.57 -7.58 11.17
CA TYR A 143 6.97 -7.35 10.81
C TYR A 143 7.81 -7.14 12.07
N GLN A 144 8.93 -7.84 12.12
CA GLN A 144 9.87 -7.73 13.23
C GLN A 144 11.15 -7.06 12.74
N PRO A 145 11.40 -5.81 13.15
CA PRO A 145 12.67 -5.15 12.85
C PRO A 145 13.79 -5.91 13.51
N GLY A 146 14.76 -6.32 12.71
CA GLY A 146 15.83 -7.18 13.23
C GLY A 146 17.10 -6.47 13.52
#